data_15f51869153e41b5ba7013ccd19704e6
#
_entry.id   15f51869153e41b5ba7013ccd19704e6
#
_cell.length_a   1.000
_cell.length_b   1.000
_cell.length_c   1.000
_cell.angle_alpha   90.00
_cell.angle_beta   90.00
_cell.angle_gamma   90.00
#
_symmetry.space_group_name_H-M   'P 1'
#
loop_
_entity.id
_entity.type
_entity.pdbx_description
1 polymer ?
#
loop_
_entity_poly.entity_id
_entity_poly.type
_entity_poly.pdbx_seq_one_letter_code
_entity_poly.pdbx_strand_id
1 'polypeptide(L)'
;MIFGKYINRYYLRHAPALLLGILALLMVDYIQLLVPQLYRLVINGVNLGQVVVRGETMPFTKEVLFQHICLPMIWIVLFMVVGRFLWRICFFGTSIRVQADLREKMFDHSRRLSQQYYQVNKVGNLMSLYTNDLDTIQECFGDGILMFFDALVLGLLALYRMWCMDRRMTMLALIPAAFMFAIGTVMGKTMTKTWEKRQQAFSDLSDFAQENFSGIAVIKAFVKELKELIAFRKLNKDNEEVNVEYTRISVLLEVMVTFFVESVICVILGYGGYLVYKGDFNAGQLVEYIGYFEAIVWPIMAISMLIEKTSRGKASLNRITELLDAPIDVADRAGVPDLENPKGGIEFRDLTFRYPDGEFDVLKNISFTIQPGESVGIVGKTGAGKTALVDLLLRTYNVPDGTLFVDGKDVNGVSIHSVRQACAYVPQENFLFSDTIAHNIAFGVDDATPEDIERAASLADVRDNIVDFKDGYETVLGERGVTVSGGQKQRISIARALLKDAPILVLDDSVSAVDAKTEKIILDNLKKSRAGKTTLLIAHRISTVEGLDKIIFLEDGRVEAVGPHDRLYASCPEYHKMVDLQKLEDEVGGGNA
;
A
#
# COMPACT_ATOMS: atom_id res chain seq x y z
N MET A 1 -21.99 4.17 -4.99
CA MET A 1 -21.81 3.12 -3.95
C MET A 1 -21.03 1.96 -4.51
N ILE A 2 -20.08 1.40 -3.76
CA ILE A 2 -19.31 0.21 -4.16
C ILE A 2 -19.79 -1.02 -3.39
N PHE A 3 -19.87 -2.15 -4.10
CA PHE A 3 -20.25 -3.44 -3.52
C PHE A 3 -19.18 -4.48 -3.85
N GLY A 4 -18.89 -5.38 -2.91
CA GLY A 4 -17.91 -6.44 -3.07
C GLY A 4 -17.74 -7.30 -1.83
N LYS A 5 -17.05 -8.42 -1.97
CA LYS A 5 -16.87 -9.47 -0.94
C LYS A 5 -16.50 -8.91 0.45
N TYR A 6 -15.59 -7.94 0.50
CA TYR A 6 -15.06 -7.41 1.76
C TYR A 6 -15.75 -6.13 2.25
N ILE A 7 -16.52 -5.44 1.39
CA ILE A 7 -17.17 -4.16 1.71
C ILE A 7 -18.62 -4.34 2.18
N ASN A 8 -19.37 -5.32 1.64
CA ASN A 8 -20.80 -5.46 1.91
C ASN A 8 -21.12 -5.63 3.39
N ARG A 9 -20.28 -6.33 4.14
CA ARG A 9 -20.44 -6.54 5.57
C ARG A 9 -20.43 -5.21 6.36
N TYR A 10 -19.68 -4.21 5.90
CA TYR A 10 -19.58 -2.93 6.59
C TYR A 10 -20.85 -2.09 6.47
N TYR A 11 -21.58 -2.18 5.36
CA TYR A 11 -22.89 -1.54 5.23
C TYR A 11 -23.86 -2.07 6.30
N LEU A 12 -23.86 -3.38 6.55
CA LEU A 12 -24.72 -3.99 7.58
C LEU A 12 -24.23 -3.65 9.00
N ARG A 13 -22.92 -3.72 9.23
CA ARG A 13 -22.32 -3.43 10.55
C ARG A 13 -22.57 -2.00 11.01
N HIS A 14 -22.51 -1.04 10.08
CA HIS A 14 -22.69 0.38 10.36
C HIS A 14 -24.06 0.91 9.94
N ALA A 15 -25.04 0.02 9.66
CA ALA A 15 -26.38 0.41 9.21
C ALA A 15 -27.07 1.46 10.10
N PRO A 16 -27.03 1.40 11.47
CA PRO A 16 -27.67 2.42 12.30
C PRO A 16 -27.10 3.83 12.07
N ALA A 17 -25.77 3.96 11.98
CA ALA A 17 -25.12 5.25 11.73
C ALA A 17 -25.44 5.77 10.32
N LEU A 18 -25.39 4.88 9.31
CA LEU A 18 -25.72 5.23 7.92
C LEU A 18 -27.17 5.66 7.77
N LEU A 19 -28.12 4.94 8.39
CA LEU A 19 -29.54 5.31 8.37
C LEU A 19 -29.79 6.66 9.06
N LEU A 20 -29.16 6.91 10.20
CA LEU A 20 -29.24 8.22 10.87
C LEU A 20 -28.70 9.34 9.97
N GLY A 21 -27.56 9.08 9.31
CA GLY A 21 -26.97 10.01 8.34
C GLY A 21 -27.88 10.31 7.15
N ILE A 22 -28.50 9.25 6.57
CA ILE A 22 -29.47 9.39 5.48
C ILE A 22 -30.68 10.21 5.94
N LEU A 23 -31.26 9.91 7.10
CA LEU A 23 -32.39 10.67 7.62
C LEU A 23 -32.05 12.14 7.86
N ALA A 24 -30.87 12.42 8.39
CA ALA A 24 -30.40 13.80 8.57
C ALA A 24 -30.21 14.51 7.23
N LEU A 25 -29.66 13.83 6.20
CA LEU A 25 -29.53 14.35 4.85
C LEU A 25 -30.89 14.68 4.23
N LEU A 26 -31.83 13.74 4.27
CA LEU A 26 -33.18 13.92 3.75
C LEU A 26 -33.91 15.09 4.41
N MET A 27 -33.71 15.27 5.72
CA MET A 27 -34.25 16.41 6.45
C MET A 27 -33.62 17.72 5.94
N VAL A 28 -32.31 17.76 5.74
CA VAL A 28 -31.61 18.94 5.20
C VAL A 28 -32.10 19.29 3.81
N ASP A 29 -32.22 18.29 2.90
CA ASP A 29 -32.70 18.47 1.53
C ASP A 29 -34.12 19.06 1.51
N TYR A 30 -35.01 18.49 2.33
CA TYR A 30 -36.38 19.00 2.44
C TYR A 30 -36.41 20.45 2.97
N ILE A 31 -35.65 20.76 4.03
CA ILE A 31 -35.59 22.08 4.64
C ILE A 31 -34.97 23.09 3.66
N GLN A 32 -33.96 22.70 2.88
CA GLN A 32 -33.33 23.54 1.86
C GLN A 32 -34.36 24.02 0.82
N LEU A 33 -35.32 23.17 0.42
CA LEU A 33 -36.39 23.53 -0.52
C LEU A 33 -37.48 24.45 0.07
N LEU A 34 -37.47 24.73 1.37
CA LEU A 34 -38.34 25.74 1.97
C LEU A 34 -37.78 27.18 1.79
N VAL A 35 -36.49 27.34 1.56
CA VAL A 35 -35.85 28.66 1.40
C VAL A 35 -36.40 29.45 0.22
N PRO A 36 -36.60 28.85 -1.02
CA PRO A 36 -37.23 29.57 -2.12
C PRO A 36 -38.64 30.04 -1.82
N GLN A 37 -39.40 29.32 -0.98
CA GLN A 37 -40.75 29.74 -0.56
C GLN A 37 -40.70 31.01 0.30
N LEU A 38 -39.68 31.16 1.16
CA LEU A 38 -39.50 32.39 1.93
C LEU A 38 -39.13 33.56 1.02
N TYR A 39 -38.30 33.33 -0.02
CA TYR A 39 -38.02 34.38 -1.03
C TYR A 39 -39.33 34.85 -1.72
N ARG A 40 -40.23 33.91 -2.09
CA ARG A 40 -41.54 34.26 -2.63
C ARG A 40 -42.29 35.23 -1.70
N LEU A 41 -42.35 34.93 -0.38
CA LEU A 41 -43.06 35.78 0.58
C LEU A 41 -42.48 37.18 0.66
N VAL A 42 -41.14 37.33 0.66
CA VAL A 42 -40.48 38.64 0.66
C VAL A 42 -40.82 39.44 -0.60
N ILE A 43 -40.66 38.80 -1.78
CA ILE A 43 -40.86 39.47 -3.07
C ILE A 43 -42.32 39.91 -3.22
N ASN A 44 -43.26 39.03 -2.89
CA ASN A 44 -44.71 39.38 -2.94
C ASN A 44 -45.05 40.45 -1.92
N GLY A 45 -44.52 40.39 -0.70
CA GLY A 45 -44.71 41.42 0.33
C GLY A 45 -44.25 42.80 -0.10
N VAL A 46 -43.08 42.88 -0.75
CA VAL A 46 -42.55 44.16 -1.27
C VAL A 46 -43.38 44.66 -2.46
N ASN A 47 -43.77 43.77 -3.40
CA ASN A 47 -44.47 44.18 -4.63
C ASN A 47 -45.96 44.46 -4.41
N LEU A 48 -46.64 43.65 -3.59
CA LEU A 48 -48.11 43.70 -3.43
C LEU A 48 -48.55 44.36 -2.12
N GLY A 49 -47.59 44.68 -1.21
CA GLY A 49 -47.92 45.16 0.13
C GLY A 49 -48.63 44.12 1.01
N GLN A 50 -48.79 42.87 0.53
CA GLN A 50 -49.50 41.81 1.20
C GLN A 50 -48.79 40.46 0.97
N VAL A 51 -48.88 39.57 1.95
CA VAL A 51 -48.34 38.20 1.87
C VAL A 51 -49.43 37.19 2.20
N VAL A 52 -49.43 36.05 1.48
CA VAL A 52 -50.34 34.93 1.78
C VAL A 52 -49.54 33.91 2.60
N VAL A 53 -49.88 33.79 3.88
CA VAL A 53 -49.29 32.83 4.80
C VAL A 53 -50.38 31.83 5.22
N ARG A 54 -50.21 30.54 4.94
CA ARG A 54 -51.16 29.44 5.26
C ARG A 54 -52.58 29.70 4.77
N GLY A 55 -52.74 30.42 3.64
CA GLY A 55 -54.07 30.73 3.05
C GLY A 55 -54.71 32.04 3.55
N GLU A 56 -54.12 32.72 4.53
CA GLU A 56 -54.57 34.02 5.00
C GLU A 56 -53.77 35.16 4.38
N THR A 57 -54.43 36.18 3.88
CA THR A 57 -53.78 37.36 3.31
C THR A 57 -53.53 38.40 4.43
N MET A 58 -52.26 38.69 4.68
CA MET A 58 -51.85 39.61 5.73
C MET A 58 -51.11 40.84 5.12
N PRO A 59 -51.26 42.06 5.67
CA PRO A 59 -50.48 43.20 5.23
C PRO A 59 -49.00 42.99 5.54
N PHE A 60 -48.11 43.36 4.61
CA PHE A 60 -46.66 43.22 4.78
C PHE A 60 -46.11 44.26 5.77
N THR A 61 -46.13 43.92 7.05
CA THR A 61 -45.62 44.75 8.15
C THR A 61 -44.28 44.23 8.66
N LYS A 62 -43.58 45.07 9.46
CA LYS A 62 -42.31 44.63 10.11
C LYS A 62 -42.51 43.40 11.01
N GLU A 63 -43.67 43.29 11.63
CA GLU A 63 -44.03 42.17 12.51
C GLU A 63 -44.22 40.88 11.70
N VAL A 64 -44.95 40.94 10.59
CA VAL A 64 -45.16 39.82 9.67
C VAL A 64 -43.81 39.36 9.04
N LEU A 65 -42.96 40.34 8.65
CA LEU A 65 -41.64 40.04 8.15
C LEU A 65 -40.81 39.25 9.19
N PHE A 66 -40.84 39.72 10.45
CA PHE A 66 -40.06 39.05 11.50
C PHE A 66 -40.61 37.68 11.87
N GLN A 67 -41.94 37.55 12.10
CA GLN A 67 -42.56 36.31 12.57
C GLN A 67 -42.66 35.22 11.50
N HIS A 68 -42.95 35.59 10.26
CA HIS A 68 -43.22 34.60 9.19
C HIS A 68 -42.08 34.41 8.20
N ILE A 69 -41.06 35.26 8.23
CA ILE A 69 -39.91 35.12 7.31
C ILE A 69 -38.59 35.02 8.10
N CYS A 70 -38.24 36.03 8.93
CA CYS A 70 -36.95 36.02 9.61
C CYS A 70 -36.83 34.89 10.64
N LEU A 71 -37.83 34.68 11.47
CA LEU A 71 -37.80 33.63 12.49
C LEU A 71 -37.78 32.22 11.89
N PRO A 72 -38.63 31.85 10.91
CA PRO A 72 -38.48 30.61 10.19
C PRO A 72 -37.12 30.44 9.50
N MET A 73 -36.56 31.48 8.91
CA MET A 73 -35.23 31.43 8.28
C MET A 73 -34.12 31.11 9.29
N ILE A 74 -34.19 31.68 10.48
CA ILE A 74 -33.23 31.38 11.57
C ILE A 74 -33.33 29.90 11.95
N TRP A 75 -34.57 29.38 12.12
CA TRP A 75 -34.77 27.94 12.41
C TRP A 75 -34.29 27.03 11.27
N ILE A 76 -34.57 27.40 10.02
CA ILE A 76 -34.06 26.68 8.84
C ILE A 76 -32.55 26.59 8.86
N VAL A 77 -31.85 27.71 9.06
CA VAL A 77 -30.39 27.76 9.13
C VAL A 77 -29.87 26.88 10.28
N LEU A 78 -30.49 27.00 11.47
CA LEU A 78 -30.07 26.19 12.63
C LEU A 78 -30.21 24.68 12.36
N PHE A 79 -31.37 24.26 11.85
CA PHE A 79 -31.61 22.85 11.52
C PHE A 79 -30.71 22.36 10.39
N MET A 80 -30.42 23.19 9.38
CA MET A 80 -29.49 22.85 8.30
C MET A 80 -28.06 22.67 8.83
N VAL A 81 -27.59 23.53 9.74
CA VAL A 81 -26.26 23.43 10.35
C VAL A 81 -26.15 22.13 11.14
N VAL A 82 -27.11 21.88 12.03
CA VAL A 82 -27.13 20.65 12.84
C VAL A 82 -27.24 19.39 11.97
N GLY A 83 -28.14 19.39 11.01
CA GLY A 83 -28.32 18.26 10.10
C GLY A 83 -27.07 17.99 9.23
N ARG A 84 -26.45 19.06 8.69
CA ARG A 84 -25.21 18.96 7.90
C ARG A 84 -24.03 18.45 8.75
N PHE A 85 -23.96 18.82 10.01
CA PHE A 85 -22.96 18.30 10.93
C PHE A 85 -23.20 16.81 11.23
N LEU A 86 -24.46 16.44 11.48
CA LEU A 86 -24.85 15.08 11.84
C LEU A 86 -24.56 14.08 10.71
N TRP A 87 -25.03 14.33 9.48
CA TRP A 87 -24.80 13.40 8.37
C TRP A 87 -23.30 13.29 8.03
N ARG A 88 -22.54 14.39 8.16
CA ARG A 88 -21.07 14.35 7.95
C ARG A 88 -20.37 13.42 8.91
N ILE A 89 -20.70 13.51 10.20
CA ILE A 89 -20.14 12.60 11.21
C ILE A 89 -20.54 11.16 10.89
N CYS A 90 -21.80 10.92 10.52
CA CYS A 90 -22.29 9.58 10.21
C CYS A 90 -21.58 8.97 8.99
N PHE A 91 -21.47 9.69 7.88
CA PHE A 91 -20.89 9.14 6.65
C PHE A 91 -19.37 9.10 6.69
N PHE A 92 -18.72 10.23 6.98
CA PHE A 92 -17.26 10.30 7.01
C PHE A 92 -16.66 9.56 8.21
N GLY A 93 -17.29 9.67 9.39
CA GLY A 93 -16.84 8.89 10.55
C GLY A 93 -16.93 7.39 10.31
N THR A 94 -17.97 6.92 9.59
CA THR A 94 -18.09 5.51 9.22
C THR A 94 -17.06 5.12 8.16
N SER A 95 -16.84 5.94 7.12
CA SER A 95 -15.88 5.62 6.07
C SER A 95 -14.45 5.50 6.60
N ILE A 96 -14.05 6.37 7.54
CA ILE A 96 -12.74 6.29 8.21
C ILE A 96 -12.60 4.99 9.02
N ARG A 97 -13.66 4.56 9.73
CA ARG A 97 -13.64 3.28 10.47
C ARG A 97 -13.53 2.08 9.53
N VAL A 98 -14.24 2.12 8.41
CA VAL A 98 -14.15 1.06 7.37
C VAL A 98 -12.74 1.00 6.79
N GLN A 99 -12.11 2.15 6.52
CA GLN A 99 -10.74 2.22 6.06
C GLN A 99 -9.76 1.61 7.07
N ALA A 100 -9.90 1.97 8.36
CA ALA A 100 -9.05 1.46 9.43
C ALA A 100 -9.17 -0.07 9.58
N ASP A 101 -10.41 -0.59 9.63
CA ASP A 101 -10.67 -2.04 9.70
C ASP A 101 -10.13 -2.80 8.48
N LEU A 102 -10.25 -2.23 7.28
CA LEU A 102 -9.68 -2.83 6.06
C LEU A 102 -8.14 -2.83 6.10
N ARG A 103 -7.53 -1.74 6.54
CA ARG A 103 -6.06 -1.62 6.68
C ARG A 103 -5.51 -2.68 7.64
N GLU A 104 -6.15 -2.85 8.79
CA GLU A 104 -5.77 -3.88 9.76
C GLU A 104 -5.90 -5.29 9.16
N LYS A 105 -7.02 -5.56 8.48
CA LYS A 105 -7.24 -6.85 7.82
C LYS A 105 -6.24 -7.14 6.71
N MET A 106 -5.91 -6.13 5.89
CA MET A 106 -4.88 -6.26 4.87
C MET A 106 -3.52 -6.55 5.51
N PHE A 107 -3.15 -5.88 6.60
CA PHE A 107 -1.88 -6.09 7.28
C PHE A 107 -1.82 -7.49 7.91
N ASP A 108 -2.89 -7.93 8.60
CA ASP A 108 -2.95 -9.29 9.17
C ASP A 108 -2.80 -10.37 8.08
N HIS A 109 -3.42 -10.17 6.92
CA HIS A 109 -3.27 -11.09 5.78
C HIS A 109 -1.86 -11.02 5.18
N SER A 110 -1.35 -9.82 4.93
CA SER A 110 -0.02 -9.62 4.32
C SER A 110 1.09 -10.29 5.13
N ARG A 111 1.11 -10.16 6.47
CA ARG A 111 2.13 -10.80 7.31
C ARG A 111 2.16 -12.33 7.25
N ARG A 112 1.11 -12.96 6.70
CA ARG A 112 1.00 -14.42 6.54
C ARG A 112 1.37 -14.89 5.14
N LEU A 113 1.51 -13.98 4.18
CA LEU A 113 1.90 -14.33 2.82
C LEU A 113 3.35 -14.80 2.77
N SER A 114 3.65 -15.69 1.83
CA SER A 114 4.99 -16.23 1.63
C SER A 114 5.95 -15.18 1.06
N GLN A 115 7.25 -15.40 1.23
CA GLN A 115 8.30 -14.55 0.64
C GLN A 115 8.18 -14.47 -0.88
N GLN A 116 7.75 -15.54 -1.54
CA GLN A 116 7.48 -15.59 -2.97
C GLN A 116 6.50 -14.50 -3.41
N TYR A 117 5.42 -14.29 -2.64
CA TYR A 117 4.47 -13.22 -2.95
C TYR A 117 5.15 -11.86 -3.03
N TYR A 118 6.09 -11.57 -2.12
CA TYR A 118 6.83 -10.30 -2.09
C TYR A 118 7.93 -10.19 -3.14
N GLN A 119 8.43 -11.31 -3.66
CA GLN A 119 9.36 -11.30 -4.80
C GLN A 119 8.65 -10.92 -6.10
N VAL A 120 7.44 -11.44 -6.31
CA VAL A 120 6.62 -11.11 -7.49
C VAL A 120 5.97 -9.73 -7.35
N ASN A 121 5.48 -9.38 -6.17
CA ASN A 121 4.76 -8.14 -5.92
C ASN A 121 5.68 -7.11 -5.26
N LYS A 122 6.12 -6.12 -6.03
CA LYS A 122 7.00 -5.05 -5.52
C LYS A 122 6.38 -4.32 -4.32
N VAL A 123 7.17 -4.08 -3.29
CA VAL A 123 6.74 -3.38 -2.05
C VAL A 123 6.08 -2.03 -2.34
N GLY A 124 6.56 -1.26 -3.32
CA GLY A 124 5.95 0.01 -3.72
C GLY A 124 4.50 -0.13 -4.21
N ASN A 125 4.19 -1.20 -4.97
CA ASN A 125 2.81 -1.48 -5.40
C ASN A 125 1.92 -1.85 -4.20
N LEU A 126 2.44 -2.63 -3.26
CA LEU A 126 1.71 -2.97 -2.04
C LEU A 126 1.44 -1.72 -1.20
N MET A 127 2.43 -0.84 -1.02
CA MET A 127 2.23 0.42 -0.29
C MET A 127 1.14 1.30 -0.93
N SER A 128 1.02 1.30 -2.27
CA SER A 128 -0.08 1.99 -2.97
C SER A 128 -1.46 1.46 -2.57
N LEU A 129 -1.60 0.15 -2.28
CA LEU A 129 -2.86 -0.42 -1.79
C LEU A 129 -3.23 0.12 -0.40
N TYR A 130 -2.23 0.31 0.49
CA TYR A 130 -2.41 0.81 1.86
C TYR A 130 -2.67 2.32 1.95
N THR A 131 -2.34 3.07 0.89
CA THR A 131 -2.51 4.52 0.79
C THR A 131 -3.60 4.85 -0.23
N ASN A 132 -3.25 5.01 -1.49
CA ASN A 132 -4.13 5.53 -2.55
C ASN A 132 -5.41 4.71 -2.75
N ASP A 133 -5.32 3.37 -2.72
CA ASP A 133 -6.48 2.51 -2.96
C ASP A 133 -7.44 2.51 -1.77
N LEU A 134 -6.93 2.47 -0.56
CA LEU A 134 -7.75 2.59 0.65
C LEU A 134 -8.42 3.96 0.76
N ASP A 135 -7.72 5.04 0.42
CA ASP A 135 -8.28 6.41 0.40
C ASP A 135 -9.39 6.51 -0.65
N THR A 136 -9.19 5.94 -1.84
CA THR A 136 -10.21 5.88 -2.88
C THR A 136 -11.46 5.11 -2.43
N ILE A 137 -11.30 4.01 -1.69
CA ILE A 137 -12.44 3.26 -1.12
C ILE A 137 -13.14 4.07 -0.03
N GLN A 138 -12.39 4.73 0.85
CA GLN A 138 -12.93 5.60 1.90
C GLN A 138 -13.79 6.72 1.31
N GLU A 139 -13.26 7.43 0.31
CA GLU A 139 -14.00 8.48 -0.40
C GLU A 139 -15.26 7.92 -1.08
N CYS A 140 -15.12 6.81 -1.80
CA CYS A 140 -16.25 6.22 -2.49
C CYS A 140 -17.34 5.71 -1.53
N PHE A 141 -16.95 5.23 -0.33
CA PHE A 141 -17.89 4.80 0.69
C PHE A 141 -18.61 6.00 1.34
N GLY A 142 -17.88 7.05 1.73
CA GLY A 142 -18.45 8.25 2.36
C GLY A 142 -19.21 9.13 1.38
N ASP A 143 -18.51 9.72 0.42
CA ASP A 143 -19.08 10.61 -0.59
C ASP A 143 -20.05 9.89 -1.53
N GLY A 144 -19.80 8.61 -1.84
CA GLY A 144 -20.66 7.84 -2.74
C GLY A 144 -22.08 7.65 -2.20
N ILE A 145 -22.22 7.45 -0.89
CA ILE A 145 -23.54 7.38 -0.22
C ILE A 145 -24.20 8.76 -0.25
N LEU A 146 -23.44 9.79 0.12
CA LEU A 146 -23.93 11.17 0.10
C LEU A 146 -24.46 11.55 -1.29
N MET A 147 -23.60 11.46 -2.32
CA MET A 147 -23.96 11.87 -3.68
C MET A 147 -25.14 11.09 -4.25
N PHE A 148 -25.25 9.81 -3.90
CA PHE A 148 -26.37 8.98 -4.36
C PHE A 148 -27.72 9.46 -3.79
N PHE A 149 -27.79 9.65 -2.46
CA PHE A 149 -29.03 10.05 -1.81
C PHE A 149 -29.37 11.51 -2.08
N ASP A 150 -28.38 12.40 -2.06
CA ASP A 150 -28.55 13.83 -2.34
C ASP A 150 -29.04 14.05 -3.79
N ALA A 151 -28.38 13.44 -4.78
CA ALA A 151 -28.79 13.55 -6.18
C ALA A 151 -30.21 12.97 -6.42
N LEU A 152 -30.52 11.84 -5.78
CA LEU A 152 -31.82 11.18 -5.95
C LEU A 152 -32.92 11.99 -5.27
N VAL A 153 -32.75 12.34 -4.01
CA VAL A 153 -33.84 12.91 -3.18
C VAL A 153 -33.98 14.39 -3.44
N LEU A 154 -32.93 15.19 -3.34
CA LEU A 154 -33.00 16.64 -3.62
C LEU A 154 -33.45 16.89 -5.08
N GLY A 155 -32.88 16.13 -6.03
CA GLY A 155 -33.22 16.23 -7.44
C GLY A 155 -34.69 15.91 -7.71
N LEU A 156 -35.21 14.80 -7.17
CA LEU A 156 -36.63 14.40 -7.35
C LEU A 156 -37.59 15.36 -6.64
N LEU A 157 -37.25 15.80 -5.41
CA LEU A 157 -38.09 16.74 -4.67
C LEU A 157 -38.18 18.09 -5.37
N ALA A 158 -37.05 18.62 -5.84
CA ALA A 158 -36.99 19.89 -6.55
C ALA A 158 -37.77 19.82 -7.86
N LEU A 159 -37.59 18.76 -8.67
CA LEU A 159 -38.39 18.50 -9.89
C LEU A 159 -39.89 18.40 -9.59
N TYR A 160 -40.27 17.70 -8.53
CA TYR A 160 -41.65 17.60 -8.10
C TYR A 160 -42.25 18.97 -7.74
N ARG A 161 -41.50 19.81 -7.01
CA ARG A 161 -41.91 21.18 -6.68
C ARG A 161 -42.09 22.03 -7.92
N MET A 162 -41.15 21.99 -8.86
CA MET A 162 -41.27 22.71 -10.14
C MET A 162 -42.47 22.22 -10.95
N TRP A 163 -42.70 20.92 -11.03
CA TRP A 163 -43.83 20.31 -11.74
C TRP A 163 -45.18 20.72 -11.16
N CYS A 164 -45.30 20.82 -9.84
CA CYS A 164 -46.50 21.27 -9.15
C CYS A 164 -46.79 22.75 -9.36
N MET A 165 -45.76 23.56 -9.61
CA MET A 165 -45.94 25.00 -9.88
C MET A 165 -46.42 25.26 -11.30
N ASP A 166 -45.70 24.76 -12.31
CA ASP A 166 -46.14 24.81 -13.71
C ASP A 166 -45.48 23.69 -14.54
N ARG A 167 -46.35 22.83 -15.15
CA ARG A 167 -45.90 21.67 -15.93
C ARG A 167 -45.21 22.08 -17.24
N ARG A 168 -45.74 23.13 -17.91
CA ARG A 168 -45.19 23.57 -19.21
C ARG A 168 -43.83 24.20 -19.05
N MET A 169 -43.68 25.05 -18.04
CA MET A 169 -42.41 25.68 -17.71
C MET A 169 -41.36 24.63 -17.35
N THR A 170 -41.74 23.61 -16.57
CA THR A 170 -40.81 22.51 -16.21
C THR A 170 -40.38 21.71 -17.46
N MET A 171 -41.30 21.41 -18.36
CA MET A 171 -40.95 20.72 -19.61
C MET A 171 -40.02 21.56 -20.50
N LEU A 172 -40.25 22.88 -20.61
CA LEU A 172 -39.42 23.77 -21.36
C LEU A 172 -38.01 23.89 -20.74
N ALA A 173 -37.93 23.95 -19.42
CA ALA A 173 -36.65 23.99 -18.68
C ALA A 173 -35.84 22.68 -18.82
N LEU A 174 -36.48 21.53 -18.99
CA LEU A 174 -35.81 20.25 -19.19
C LEU A 174 -35.14 20.12 -20.58
N ILE A 175 -35.53 20.90 -21.58
CA ILE A 175 -34.94 20.84 -22.93
C ILE A 175 -33.46 21.18 -22.92
N PRO A 176 -32.99 22.36 -22.45
CA PRO A 176 -31.56 22.65 -22.35
C PRO A 176 -30.81 21.69 -21.41
N ALA A 177 -31.48 21.23 -20.32
CA ALA A 177 -30.89 20.26 -19.40
C ALA A 177 -30.61 18.90 -20.09
N ALA A 178 -31.49 18.44 -20.99
CA ALA A 178 -31.27 17.23 -21.76
C ALA A 178 -30.10 17.39 -22.76
N PHE A 179 -29.96 18.57 -23.39
CA PHE A 179 -28.78 18.88 -24.23
C PHE A 179 -27.50 18.89 -23.42
N MET A 180 -27.51 19.47 -22.22
CA MET A 180 -26.37 19.46 -21.30
C MET A 180 -25.93 18.02 -20.97
N PHE A 181 -26.88 17.14 -20.66
CA PHE A 181 -26.59 15.73 -20.37
C PHE A 181 -26.00 15.01 -21.59
N ALA A 182 -26.57 15.21 -22.79
CA ALA A 182 -26.07 14.62 -24.02
C ALA A 182 -24.63 15.06 -24.35
N ILE A 183 -24.35 16.35 -24.24
CA ILE A 183 -23.00 16.92 -24.47
C ILE A 183 -22.03 16.42 -23.39
N GLY A 184 -22.44 16.39 -22.12
CA GLY A 184 -21.62 15.85 -21.03
C GLY A 184 -21.21 14.40 -21.27
N THR A 185 -22.09 13.55 -21.79
CA THR A 185 -21.77 12.15 -22.09
C THR A 185 -20.80 12.00 -23.29
N VAL A 186 -20.93 12.82 -24.31
CA VAL A 186 -20.04 12.81 -25.50
C VAL A 186 -18.66 13.36 -25.15
N MET A 187 -18.63 14.53 -24.52
CA MET A 187 -17.36 15.17 -24.12
C MET A 187 -16.65 14.40 -23.00
N GLY A 188 -17.40 13.76 -22.11
CA GLY A 188 -16.82 12.96 -21.04
C GLY A 188 -15.91 11.83 -21.55
N LYS A 189 -16.29 11.15 -22.65
CA LYS A 189 -15.42 10.13 -23.28
C LYS A 189 -14.12 10.73 -23.82
N THR A 190 -14.19 11.89 -24.45
CA THR A 190 -13.01 12.59 -24.97
C THR A 190 -12.11 13.06 -23.83
N MET A 191 -12.73 13.59 -22.77
CA MET A 191 -12.02 14.04 -21.58
C MET A 191 -11.28 12.89 -20.88
N THR A 192 -11.91 11.71 -20.72
CA THR A 192 -11.25 10.52 -20.17
C THR A 192 -10.03 10.13 -20.99
N LYS A 193 -10.14 10.09 -22.33
CA LYS A 193 -9.02 9.75 -23.21
C LYS A 193 -7.87 10.76 -23.11
N THR A 194 -8.18 12.05 -23.02
CA THR A 194 -7.16 13.10 -22.90
C THR A 194 -6.54 13.11 -21.49
N TRP A 195 -7.32 12.75 -20.47
CA TRP A 195 -6.83 12.53 -19.11
C TRP A 195 -5.81 11.38 -19.05
N GLU A 196 -6.09 10.25 -19.71
CA GLU A 196 -5.15 9.12 -19.79
C GLU A 196 -3.82 9.53 -20.43
N LYS A 197 -3.87 10.28 -21.55
CA LYS A 197 -2.66 10.83 -22.18
C LYS A 197 -1.88 11.75 -21.23
N ARG A 198 -2.59 12.64 -20.53
CA ARG A 198 -1.99 13.54 -19.54
C ARG A 198 -1.31 12.78 -18.42
N GLN A 199 -1.98 11.73 -17.91
CA GLN A 199 -1.43 10.89 -16.84
C GLN A 199 -0.18 10.15 -17.31
N GLN A 200 -0.18 9.64 -18.54
CA GLN A 200 0.99 8.97 -19.13
C GLN A 200 2.16 9.94 -19.29
N ALA A 201 1.95 11.12 -19.86
CA ALA A 201 3.01 12.13 -20.04
C ALA A 201 3.61 12.58 -18.69
N PHE A 202 2.78 12.69 -17.65
CA PHE A 202 3.25 12.99 -16.29
C PHE A 202 4.04 11.83 -15.67
N SER A 203 3.61 10.58 -15.90
CA SER A 203 4.34 9.40 -15.45
C SER A 203 5.73 9.34 -16.09
N ASP A 204 5.80 9.48 -17.41
CA ASP A 204 7.07 9.44 -18.16
C ASP A 204 8.05 10.52 -17.68
N LEU A 205 7.55 11.74 -17.40
CA LEU A 205 8.34 12.83 -16.82
C LEU A 205 8.84 12.51 -15.41
N SER A 206 7.96 11.94 -14.57
CA SER A 206 8.28 11.57 -13.17
C SER A 206 9.29 10.43 -13.11
N ASP A 207 9.11 9.41 -13.95
CA ASP A 207 10.02 8.26 -14.03
C ASP A 207 11.41 8.71 -14.46
N PHE A 208 11.50 9.58 -15.48
CA PHE A 208 12.75 10.17 -15.91
C PHE A 208 13.43 10.98 -14.80
N ALA A 209 12.67 11.80 -14.08
CA ALA A 209 13.21 12.58 -12.97
C ALA A 209 13.71 11.68 -11.83
N GLN A 210 12.96 10.63 -11.47
CA GLN A 210 13.34 9.67 -10.45
C GLN A 210 14.62 8.91 -10.83
N GLU A 211 14.76 8.48 -12.09
CA GLU A 211 15.95 7.81 -12.59
C GLU A 211 17.17 8.74 -12.50
N ASN A 212 17.03 10.00 -12.95
CA ASN A 212 18.09 10.99 -12.87
C ASN A 212 18.54 11.30 -11.43
N PHE A 213 17.59 11.45 -10.49
CA PHE A 213 17.94 11.67 -9.08
C PHE A 213 18.60 10.45 -8.43
N SER A 214 18.13 9.26 -8.76
CA SER A 214 18.74 8.02 -8.29
C SER A 214 20.15 7.82 -8.85
N GLY A 215 20.36 8.20 -10.12
CA GLY A 215 21.64 8.12 -10.83
C GLY A 215 22.51 9.38 -10.75
N ILE A 216 22.21 10.34 -9.87
CA ILE A 216 22.86 11.67 -9.88
C ILE A 216 24.38 11.61 -9.75
N ALA A 217 24.90 10.66 -8.97
CA ALA A 217 26.34 10.47 -8.82
C ALA A 217 27.01 10.10 -10.17
N VAL A 218 26.35 9.25 -10.95
CA VAL A 218 26.84 8.85 -12.29
C VAL A 218 26.77 10.03 -13.25
N ILE A 219 25.64 10.76 -13.29
CA ILE A 219 25.47 11.94 -14.14
C ILE A 219 26.57 12.96 -13.86
N LYS A 220 26.87 13.23 -12.59
CA LYS A 220 27.94 14.15 -12.16
C LYS A 220 29.33 13.62 -12.51
N ALA A 221 29.60 12.34 -12.26
CA ALA A 221 30.90 11.73 -12.58
C ALA A 221 31.22 11.80 -14.09
N PHE A 222 30.21 11.69 -14.95
CA PHE A 222 30.37 11.74 -16.39
C PHE A 222 30.09 13.13 -17.02
N VAL A 223 29.81 14.16 -16.19
CA VAL A 223 29.52 15.55 -16.62
C VAL A 223 28.41 15.58 -17.68
N LYS A 224 27.27 14.92 -17.38
CA LYS A 224 26.15 14.79 -18.33
C LYS A 224 24.92 15.63 -17.96
N GLU A 225 25.02 16.54 -16.99
CA GLU A 225 23.90 17.35 -16.50
C GLU A 225 23.18 18.11 -17.60
N LEU A 226 23.94 18.67 -18.58
CA LEU A 226 23.35 19.41 -19.70
C LEU A 226 22.57 18.50 -20.65
N LYS A 227 23.06 17.28 -20.90
CA LYS A 227 22.38 16.29 -21.74
C LYS A 227 21.04 15.88 -21.11
N GLU A 228 21.06 15.57 -19.82
CA GLU A 228 19.86 15.17 -19.07
C GLU A 228 18.86 16.33 -18.96
N LEU A 229 19.34 17.57 -18.78
CA LEU A 229 18.48 18.76 -18.79
C LEU A 229 17.76 18.94 -20.14
N ILE A 230 18.43 18.71 -21.24
CA ILE A 230 17.82 18.81 -22.60
C ILE A 230 16.76 17.74 -22.78
N ALA A 231 17.02 16.49 -22.35
CA ALA A 231 16.06 15.40 -22.38
C ALA A 231 14.83 15.69 -21.50
N PHE A 232 15.05 16.16 -20.27
CA PHE A 232 13.98 16.58 -19.37
C PHE A 232 13.11 17.69 -19.98
N ARG A 233 13.74 18.72 -20.59
CA ARG A 233 13.01 19.82 -21.23
C ARG A 233 12.10 19.33 -22.36
N LYS A 234 12.50 18.31 -23.10
CA LYS A 234 11.66 17.71 -24.15
C LYS A 234 10.43 17.06 -23.55
N LEU A 235 10.61 16.16 -22.56
CA LEU A 235 9.50 15.49 -21.86
C LEU A 235 8.57 16.48 -21.17
N ASN A 236 9.14 17.53 -20.54
CA ASN A 236 8.35 18.57 -19.89
C ASN A 236 7.51 19.38 -20.89
N LYS A 237 8.04 19.62 -22.10
CA LYS A 237 7.29 20.26 -23.18
C LYS A 237 6.16 19.38 -23.68
N ASP A 238 6.41 18.08 -23.89
CA ASP A 238 5.38 17.13 -24.29
C ASP A 238 4.26 17.06 -23.21
N ASN A 239 4.63 17.05 -21.94
CA ASN A 239 3.68 17.12 -20.82
C ASN A 239 2.89 18.44 -20.81
N GLU A 240 3.54 19.58 -21.07
CA GLU A 240 2.88 20.89 -21.20
C GLU A 240 1.83 20.87 -22.31
N GLU A 241 2.17 20.38 -23.51
CA GLU A 241 1.28 20.35 -24.67
C GLU A 241 0.02 19.52 -24.38
N VAL A 242 0.18 18.33 -23.77
CA VAL A 242 -0.95 17.47 -23.37
C VAL A 242 -1.79 18.10 -22.25
N ASN A 243 -1.17 18.78 -21.29
CA ASN A 243 -1.90 19.52 -20.24
C ASN A 243 -2.73 20.66 -20.84
N VAL A 244 -2.17 21.40 -21.79
CA VAL A 244 -2.91 22.48 -22.49
C VAL A 244 -4.08 21.89 -23.30
N GLU A 245 -3.90 20.77 -24.01
CA GLU A 245 -4.98 20.08 -24.73
C GLU A 245 -6.11 19.68 -23.77
N TYR A 246 -5.77 19.04 -22.63
CA TYR A 246 -6.73 18.67 -21.59
C TYR A 246 -7.47 19.89 -21.03
N THR A 247 -6.73 20.95 -20.70
CA THR A 247 -7.31 22.18 -20.14
C THR A 247 -8.28 22.84 -21.13
N ARG A 248 -7.95 22.89 -22.43
CA ARG A 248 -8.87 23.41 -23.46
C ARG A 248 -10.19 22.66 -23.51
N ILE A 249 -10.15 21.31 -23.45
CA ILE A 249 -11.36 20.48 -23.46
C ILE A 249 -12.16 20.67 -22.16
N SER A 250 -11.46 20.74 -21.00
CA SER A 250 -12.08 20.95 -19.70
C SER A 250 -12.80 22.31 -19.62
N VAL A 251 -12.12 23.38 -20.02
CA VAL A 251 -12.71 24.74 -20.04
C VAL A 251 -13.87 24.82 -21.02
N LEU A 252 -13.75 24.18 -22.21
CA LEU A 252 -14.85 24.15 -23.17
C LEU A 252 -16.09 23.46 -22.56
N LEU A 253 -15.89 22.33 -21.83
CA LEU A 253 -16.99 21.66 -21.14
C LEU A 253 -17.63 22.54 -20.08
N GLU A 254 -16.82 23.22 -19.26
CA GLU A 254 -17.29 24.15 -18.23
C GLU A 254 -18.12 25.31 -18.81
N VAL A 255 -17.61 25.93 -19.89
CA VAL A 255 -18.33 26.99 -20.61
C VAL A 255 -19.64 26.46 -21.19
N MET A 256 -19.66 25.25 -21.77
CA MET A 256 -20.89 24.63 -22.28
C MET A 256 -21.90 24.37 -21.17
N VAL A 257 -21.47 23.83 -20.02
CA VAL A 257 -22.34 23.60 -18.87
C VAL A 257 -22.94 24.93 -18.39
N THR A 258 -22.12 25.96 -18.22
CA THR A 258 -22.59 27.30 -17.83
C THR A 258 -23.59 27.86 -18.83
N PHE A 259 -23.29 27.77 -20.13
CA PHE A 259 -24.19 28.21 -21.20
C PHE A 259 -25.57 27.54 -21.11
N PHE A 260 -25.64 26.23 -20.87
CA PHE A 260 -26.92 25.52 -20.77
C PHE A 260 -27.66 25.86 -19.47
N VAL A 261 -26.96 26.02 -18.34
CA VAL A 261 -27.57 26.46 -17.07
C VAL A 261 -28.19 27.84 -17.24
N GLU A 262 -27.45 28.78 -17.81
CA GLU A 262 -27.96 30.15 -18.06
C GLU A 262 -29.08 30.15 -19.12
N SER A 263 -29.04 29.25 -20.12
CA SER A 263 -30.12 29.07 -21.08
C SER A 263 -31.41 28.61 -20.41
N VAL A 264 -31.35 27.72 -19.42
CA VAL A 264 -32.53 27.34 -18.62
C VAL A 264 -33.08 28.55 -17.87
N ILE A 265 -32.21 29.36 -17.24
CA ILE A 265 -32.64 30.58 -16.55
C ILE A 265 -33.31 31.55 -17.53
N CYS A 266 -32.76 31.72 -18.75
CA CYS A 266 -33.41 32.53 -19.78
C CYS A 266 -34.81 32.01 -20.18
N VAL A 267 -34.98 30.70 -20.31
CA VAL A 267 -36.28 30.07 -20.58
C VAL A 267 -37.25 30.34 -19.43
N ILE A 268 -36.79 30.17 -18.16
CA ILE A 268 -37.61 30.40 -16.97
C ILE A 268 -38.02 31.87 -16.90
N LEU A 269 -37.11 32.83 -17.13
CA LEU A 269 -37.41 34.24 -17.13
C LEU A 269 -38.32 34.65 -18.30
N GLY A 270 -38.10 34.14 -19.50
CA GLY A 270 -38.90 34.45 -20.69
C GLY A 270 -40.34 33.94 -20.57
N TYR A 271 -40.50 32.63 -20.34
CA TYR A 271 -41.83 32.05 -20.23
C TYR A 271 -42.50 32.35 -18.90
N GLY A 272 -41.77 32.33 -17.80
CA GLY A 272 -42.25 32.70 -16.46
C GLY A 272 -42.64 34.21 -16.39
N GLY A 273 -41.87 35.10 -17.00
CA GLY A 273 -42.20 36.52 -17.17
C GLY A 273 -43.51 36.69 -17.96
N TYR A 274 -43.73 35.91 -19.04
CA TYR A 274 -44.98 35.91 -19.76
C TYR A 274 -46.15 35.45 -18.88
N LEU A 275 -45.99 34.44 -18.03
CA LEU A 275 -47.02 34.00 -17.07
C LEU A 275 -47.31 35.07 -16.03
N VAL A 276 -46.29 35.82 -15.57
CA VAL A 276 -46.48 36.96 -14.67
C VAL A 276 -47.23 38.09 -15.35
N TYR A 277 -46.91 38.39 -16.61
CA TYR A 277 -47.66 39.38 -17.40
C TYR A 277 -49.15 39.02 -17.57
N LYS A 278 -49.47 37.72 -17.78
CA LYS A 278 -50.81 37.19 -17.84
C LYS A 278 -51.58 37.20 -16.51
N GLY A 279 -50.86 37.30 -15.39
CA GLY A 279 -51.46 37.19 -14.06
C GLY A 279 -51.60 35.73 -13.55
N ASP A 280 -51.12 34.73 -14.30
CA ASP A 280 -51.13 33.32 -13.89
C ASP A 280 -50.06 33.01 -12.84
N PHE A 281 -48.98 33.82 -12.83
CA PHE A 281 -47.88 33.81 -11.86
C PHE A 281 -47.71 35.18 -11.22
N ASN A 282 -47.08 35.21 -10.04
CA ASN A 282 -46.58 36.47 -9.47
C ASN A 282 -45.03 36.45 -9.45
N ALA A 283 -44.42 37.63 -9.25
CA ALA A 283 -42.98 37.77 -9.27
C ALA A 283 -42.28 36.91 -8.21
N GLY A 284 -42.90 36.72 -7.04
CA GLY A 284 -42.36 35.83 -6.00
C GLY A 284 -42.36 34.35 -6.40
N GLN A 285 -43.40 33.89 -7.13
CA GLN A 285 -43.43 32.52 -7.66
C GLN A 285 -42.35 32.31 -8.70
N LEU A 286 -42.05 33.30 -9.52
CA LEU A 286 -40.96 33.20 -10.49
C LEU A 286 -39.58 33.03 -9.79
N VAL A 287 -39.32 33.79 -8.73
CA VAL A 287 -38.11 33.67 -7.95
C VAL A 287 -38.05 32.31 -7.20
N GLU A 288 -39.17 31.86 -6.64
CA GLU A 288 -39.27 30.54 -6.02
C GLU A 288 -38.92 29.43 -7.03
N TYR A 289 -39.41 29.51 -8.27
CA TYR A 289 -39.13 28.57 -9.32
C TYR A 289 -37.64 28.52 -9.71
N ILE A 290 -36.99 29.68 -9.84
CA ILE A 290 -35.54 29.80 -10.07
C ILE A 290 -34.78 29.10 -8.94
N GLY A 291 -35.15 29.33 -7.68
CA GLY A 291 -34.54 28.70 -6.53
C GLY A 291 -34.63 27.15 -6.55
N TYR A 292 -35.77 26.60 -7.02
CA TYR A 292 -35.88 25.14 -7.21
C TYR A 292 -35.02 24.64 -8.36
N PHE A 293 -34.90 25.39 -9.45
CA PHE A 293 -34.02 25.04 -10.55
C PHE A 293 -32.54 25.05 -10.10
N GLU A 294 -32.11 26.06 -9.38
CA GLU A 294 -30.74 26.13 -8.82
C GLU A 294 -30.43 24.91 -7.92
N ALA A 295 -31.43 24.46 -7.15
CA ALA A 295 -31.29 23.27 -6.30
C ALA A 295 -31.06 21.96 -7.10
N ILE A 296 -31.47 21.89 -8.38
CA ILE A 296 -31.29 20.71 -9.24
C ILE A 296 -29.89 20.67 -9.88
N VAL A 297 -29.21 21.78 -10.02
CA VAL A 297 -27.91 21.86 -10.71
C VAL A 297 -26.89 20.92 -10.04
N TRP A 298 -26.81 20.99 -8.72
CA TRP A 298 -25.90 20.11 -7.96
C TRP A 298 -26.22 18.60 -8.12
N PRO A 299 -27.46 18.11 -7.95
CA PRO A 299 -27.83 16.73 -8.24
C PRO A 299 -27.39 16.20 -9.60
N ILE A 300 -27.52 17.00 -10.66
CA ILE A 300 -27.09 16.62 -12.00
C ILE A 300 -25.56 16.42 -12.05
N MET A 301 -24.80 17.35 -11.46
CA MET A 301 -23.34 17.22 -11.38
C MET A 301 -22.92 16.02 -10.52
N ALA A 302 -23.60 15.79 -9.40
CA ALA A 302 -23.32 14.72 -8.47
C ALA A 302 -23.47 13.32 -9.13
N ILE A 303 -24.38 13.14 -10.08
CA ILE A 303 -24.52 11.88 -10.83
C ILE A 303 -23.23 11.55 -11.59
N SER A 304 -22.66 12.51 -12.31
CA SER A 304 -21.42 12.32 -13.07
C SER A 304 -20.25 11.99 -12.15
N MET A 305 -20.10 12.73 -11.06
CA MET A 305 -19.06 12.49 -10.04
C MET A 305 -19.23 11.12 -9.36
N LEU A 306 -20.47 10.71 -9.11
CA LEU A 306 -20.78 9.39 -8.54
C LEU A 306 -20.36 8.24 -9.45
N ILE A 307 -20.58 8.36 -10.76
CA ILE A 307 -20.16 7.36 -11.75
C ILE A 307 -18.63 7.23 -11.74
N GLU A 308 -17.92 8.35 -11.79
CA GLU A 308 -16.45 8.38 -11.74
C GLU A 308 -15.92 7.75 -10.44
N LYS A 309 -16.37 8.26 -9.29
CA LYS A 309 -15.94 7.75 -7.97
C LYS A 309 -16.25 6.27 -7.80
N THR A 310 -17.41 5.81 -8.24
CA THR A 310 -17.80 4.39 -8.16
C THR A 310 -16.90 3.52 -9.03
N SER A 311 -16.55 3.97 -10.23
CA SER A 311 -15.65 3.25 -11.14
C SER A 311 -14.24 3.11 -10.54
N ARG A 312 -13.68 4.22 -10.05
CA ARG A 312 -12.37 4.22 -9.38
C ARG A 312 -12.38 3.36 -8.11
N GLY A 313 -13.40 3.54 -7.26
CA GLY A 313 -13.55 2.75 -6.04
C GLY A 313 -13.66 1.25 -6.30
N LYS A 314 -14.35 0.84 -7.39
CA LYS A 314 -14.42 -0.56 -7.79
C LYS A 314 -13.07 -1.12 -8.24
N ALA A 315 -12.31 -0.36 -9.02
CA ALA A 315 -10.96 -0.76 -9.43
C ALA A 315 -10.02 -0.94 -8.22
N SER A 316 -10.02 0.02 -7.28
CA SER A 316 -9.24 -0.07 -6.04
C SER A 316 -9.68 -1.25 -5.16
N LEU A 317 -11.00 -1.49 -5.04
CA LEU A 317 -11.53 -2.63 -4.30
C LEU A 317 -11.12 -3.97 -4.92
N ASN A 318 -11.09 -4.08 -6.24
CA ASN A 318 -10.62 -5.30 -6.90
C ASN A 318 -9.16 -5.59 -6.56
N ARG A 319 -8.27 -4.59 -6.62
CA ARG A 319 -6.85 -4.76 -6.26
C ARG A 319 -6.66 -5.17 -4.78
N ILE A 320 -7.42 -4.55 -3.86
CA ILE A 320 -7.40 -4.95 -2.45
C ILE A 320 -7.98 -6.36 -2.27
N THR A 321 -8.98 -6.73 -3.05
CA THR A 321 -9.56 -8.09 -3.03
C THR A 321 -8.54 -9.12 -3.52
N GLU A 322 -7.77 -8.83 -4.56
CA GLU A 322 -6.67 -9.68 -5.03
C GLU A 322 -5.63 -9.92 -3.94
N LEU A 323 -5.22 -8.87 -3.21
CA LEU A 323 -4.33 -9.02 -2.06
C LEU A 323 -4.96 -9.91 -0.98
N LEU A 324 -6.22 -9.66 -0.59
CA LEU A 324 -6.90 -10.38 0.49
C LEU A 324 -7.30 -11.81 0.11
N ASP A 325 -7.41 -12.12 -1.17
CA ASP A 325 -7.68 -13.46 -1.71
C ASP A 325 -6.39 -14.21 -2.10
N ALA A 326 -5.21 -13.55 -2.01
CA ALA A 326 -3.94 -14.20 -2.28
C ALA A 326 -3.76 -15.42 -1.35
N PRO A 327 -3.38 -16.58 -1.88
CA PRO A 327 -3.25 -17.79 -1.09
C PRO A 327 -2.08 -17.67 -0.10
N ILE A 328 -2.25 -18.23 1.10
CA ILE A 328 -1.17 -18.43 2.05
C ILE A 328 -0.51 -19.77 1.69
N ASP A 329 0.47 -19.72 0.79
CA ASP A 329 1.06 -20.93 0.19
C ASP A 329 1.87 -21.75 1.19
N VAL A 330 2.58 -21.07 2.12
CA VAL A 330 3.41 -21.70 3.13
C VAL A 330 2.71 -21.60 4.48
N ALA A 331 2.07 -22.68 4.87
CA ALA A 331 1.30 -22.78 6.11
C ALA A 331 1.50 -24.13 6.77
N ASP A 332 1.28 -24.17 8.07
CA ASP A 332 1.25 -25.42 8.82
C ASP A 332 0.02 -26.25 8.47
N ARG A 333 0.19 -27.57 8.44
CA ARG A 333 -0.93 -28.51 8.40
C ARG A 333 -1.70 -28.47 9.73
N ALA A 334 -2.97 -28.74 9.67
CA ALA A 334 -3.79 -28.74 10.87
C ALA A 334 -3.29 -29.78 11.91
N GLY A 335 -3.04 -29.33 13.14
CA GLY A 335 -2.69 -30.19 14.25
C GLY A 335 -1.25 -30.70 14.28
N VAL A 336 -0.32 -30.12 13.53
CA VAL A 336 1.11 -30.45 13.64
C VAL A 336 1.66 -30.02 15.01
N PRO A 337 2.46 -30.87 15.69
CA PRO A 337 3.11 -30.52 16.96
C PRO A 337 4.31 -29.59 16.74
N ASP A 338 4.76 -28.97 17.81
CA ASP A 338 6.05 -28.26 17.82
C ASP A 338 7.23 -29.24 17.87
N LEU A 339 8.38 -28.77 17.42
CA LEU A 339 9.66 -29.47 17.55
C LEU A 339 10.18 -29.32 18.99
N GLU A 340 10.08 -30.38 19.78
CA GLU A 340 10.49 -30.35 21.20
C GLU A 340 12.00 -30.55 21.35
N ASN A 341 12.65 -29.67 22.12
CA ASN A 341 14.07 -29.74 22.51
C ASN A 341 15.03 -30.03 21.32
N PRO A 342 15.03 -29.22 20.28
CA PRO A 342 15.83 -29.47 19.08
C PRO A 342 17.32 -29.50 19.44
N LYS A 343 18.02 -30.53 18.91
CA LYS A 343 19.47 -30.71 19.04
C LYS A 343 20.25 -30.17 17.85
N GLY A 344 19.55 -29.96 16.72
CA GLY A 344 20.11 -29.37 15.52
C GLY A 344 20.66 -30.35 14.48
N GLY A 345 20.22 -31.61 14.48
CA GLY A 345 20.50 -32.54 13.38
C GLY A 345 19.67 -32.17 12.14
N ILE A 346 20.29 -32.20 10.95
CA ILE A 346 19.62 -31.85 9.68
C ILE A 346 19.91 -32.96 8.67
N GLU A 347 18.87 -33.44 7.98
CA GLU A 347 19.01 -34.48 6.96
C GLU A 347 18.19 -34.13 5.71
N PHE A 348 18.85 -34.10 4.58
CA PHE A 348 18.23 -33.98 3.27
C PHE A 348 18.24 -35.38 2.62
N ARG A 349 17.09 -35.81 2.04
CA ARG A 349 16.90 -37.11 1.35
C ARG A 349 16.28 -36.87 -0.02
N ASP A 350 17.03 -37.12 -1.06
CA ASP A 350 16.61 -37.06 -2.48
C ASP A 350 15.81 -35.78 -2.81
N LEU A 351 16.17 -34.64 -2.16
CA LEU A 351 15.48 -33.40 -2.33
C LEU A 351 15.72 -32.81 -3.72
N THR A 352 14.64 -32.66 -4.49
CA THR A 352 14.62 -31.88 -5.72
C THR A 352 13.73 -30.69 -5.53
N PHE A 353 14.21 -29.48 -5.89
CA PHE A 353 13.49 -28.25 -5.68
C PHE A 353 13.59 -27.33 -6.89
N ARG A 354 12.43 -26.73 -7.22
CA ARG A 354 12.27 -25.65 -8.20
C ARG A 354 11.53 -24.52 -7.55
N TYR A 355 12.00 -23.29 -7.75
CA TYR A 355 11.22 -22.12 -7.35
C TYR A 355 9.89 -22.09 -8.10
N PRO A 356 8.77 -21.69 -7.48
CA PRO A 356 7.44 -21.73 -8.11
C PRO A 356 7.31 -20.92 -9.41
N ASP A 357 8.12 -19.86 -9.57
CA ASP A 357 8.24 -19.03 -10.77
C ASP A 357 9.41 -19.43 -11.68
N GLY A 358 10.17 -20.47 -11.31
CA GLY A 358 11.35 -20.95 -12.03
C GLY A 358 11.02 -21.95 -13.13
N GLU A 359 11.80 -21.95 -14.20
CA GLU A 359 11.67 -22.90 -15.32
C GLU A 359 12.48 -24.19 -15.12
N PHE A 360 13.45 -24.22 -14.20
CA PHE A 360 14.37 -25.34 -13.99
C PHE A 360 14.55 -25.70 -12.52
N ASP A 361 14.99 -26.94 -12.27
CA ASP A 361 15.26 -27.43 -10.93
C ASP A 361 16.58 -26.85 -10.44
N VAL A 362 16.51 -26.09 -9.33
CA VAL A 362 17.66 -25.43 -8.69
C VAL A 362 18.43 -26.43 -7.83
N LEU A 363 17.74 -27.37 -7.18
CA LEU A 363 18.33 -28.47 -6.44
C LEU A 363 17.86 -29.80 -7.05
N LYS A 364 18.78 -30.76 -7.21
CA LYS A 364 18.54 -32.02 -7.91
C LYS A 364 19.07 -33.18 -7.09
N ASN A 365 18.17 -33.98 -6.51
CA ASN A 365 18.48 -35.19 -5.75
C ASN A 365 19.51 -34.96 -4.62
N ILE A 366 19.31 -33.91 -3.86
CA ILE A 366 20.17 -33.52 -2.73
C ILE A 366 20.00 -34.52 -1.58
N SER A 367 21.10 -35.15 -1.18
CA SER A 367 21.14 -36.10 -0.06
C SER A 367 22.41 -35.88 0.77
N PHE A 368 22.27 -35.47 2.01
CA PHE A 368 23.34 -35.40 3.01
C PHE A 368 22.78 -35.29 4.42
N THR A 369 23.64 -35.52 5.42
CA THR A 369 23.26 -35.45 6.83
C THR A 369 24.27 -34.57 7.59
N ILE A 370 23.78 -33.72 8.46
CA ILE A 370 24.54 -32.93 9.43
C ILE A 370 24.17 -33.44 10.82
N GLN A 371 25.14 -33.87 11.58
CA GLN A 371 24.92 -34.35 12.94
C GLN A 371 24.74 -33.18 13.91
N PRO A 372 23.99 -33.35 15.00
CA PRO A 372 23.90 -32.34 16.05
C PRO A 372 25.30 -31.92 16.53
N GLY A 373 25.56 -30.61 16.57
CA GLY A 373 26.83 -30.06 17.02
C GLY A 373 27.93 -29.97 15.96
N GLU A 374 27.71 -30.43 14.73
CA GLU A 374 28.69 -30.27 13.64
C GLU A 374 28.74 -28.82 13.12
N SER A 375 29.95 -28.38 12.78
CA SER A 375 30.20 -27.15 12.03
C SER A 375 30.42 -27.49 10.54
N VAL A 376 29.51 -27.07 9.68
CA VAL A 376 29.49 -27.51 8.28
C VAL A 376 29.58 -26.30 7.33
N GLY A 377 30.51 -26.37 6.39
CA GLY A 377 30.66 -25.42 5.28
C GLY A 377 29.87 -25.87 4.07
N ILE A 378 29.14 -24.98 3.42
CA ILE A 378 28.50 -25.22 2.13
C ILE A 378 29.17 -24.30 1.11
N VAL A 379 29.82 -24.90 0.12
CA VAL A 379 30.59 -24.19 -0.92
C VAL A 379 30.16 -24.62 -2.32
N GLY A 380 30.41 -23.76 -3.28
CA GLY A 380 30.08 -23.98 -4.70
C GLY A 380 29.99 -22.67 -5.47
N LYS A 381 29.95 -22.75 -6.78
CA LYS A 381 29.82 -21.57 -7.64
C LYS A 381 28.55 -20.76 -7.34
N THR A 382 28.56 -19.48 -7.74
CA THR A 382 27.35 -18.66 -7.71
C THR A 382 26.26 -19.34 -8.55
N GLY A 383 25.03 -19.44 -8.02
CA GLY A 383 23.91 -20.14 -8.66
C GLY A 383 23.86 -21.65 -8.41
N ALA A 384 24.78 -22.26 -7.65
CA ALA A 384 24.77 -23.70 -7.34
C ALA A 384 23.62 -24.14 -6.40
N GLY A 385 22.78 -23.23 -5.89
CA GLY A 385 21.64 -23.55 -5.04
C GLY A 385 21.89 -23.51 -3.53
N LYS A 386 23.02 -22.92 -3.07
CA LYS A 386 23.40 -22.85 -1.64
C LYS A 386 22.33 -22.19 -0.77
N THR A 387 21.88 -20.99 -1.12
CA THR A 387 20.83 -20.26 -0.41
C THR A 387 19.47 -20.98 -0.45
N ALA A 388 19.17 -21.70 -1.55
CA ALA A 388 17.94 -22.48 -1.65
C ALA A 388 17.84 -23.58 -0.57
N LEU A 389 18.96 -24.19 -0.16
CA LEU A 389 18.97 -25.14 0.96
C LEU A 389 18.53 -24.49 2.27
N VAL A 390 18.99 -23.27 2.52
CA VAL A 390 18.61 -22.49 3.72
C VAL A 390 17.16 -22.07 3.66
N ASP A 391 16.71 -21.59 2.52
CA ASP A 391 15.31 -21.21 2.30
C ASP A 391 14.34 -22.36 2.61
N LEU A 392 14.72 -23.58 2.21
CA LEU A 392 13.93 -24.77 2.49
C LEU A 392 14.01 -25.18 3.96
N LEU A 393 15.19 -25.10 4.60
CA LEU A 393 15.36 -25.38 6.02
C LEU A 393 14.50 -24.45 6.88
N LEU A 394 14.46 -23.16 6.54
CA LEU A 394 13.64 -22.15 7.21
C LEU A 394 12.16 -22.20 6.78
N ARG A 395 11.78 -23.15 5.93
CA ARG A 395 10.42 -23.23 5.40
C ARG A 395 9.95 -21.87 4.82
N THR A 396 10.83 -21.20 4.09
CA THR A 396 10.49 -19.99 3.33
C THR A 396 9.67 -20.35 2.10
N TYR A 397 9.93 -21.54 1.56
CA TYR A 397 9.18 -22.22 0.50
C TYR A 397 8.68 -23.60 0.98
N ASN A 398 7.69 -24.14 0.29
CA ASN A 398 7.22 -25.50 0.56
C ASN A 398 8.27 -26.53 0.19
N VAL A 399 8.41 -27.52 1.04
CA VAL A 399 9.34 -28.64 0.89
C VAL A 399 8.54 -29.89 0.54
N PRO A 400 8.99 -30.75 -0.40
CA PRO A 400 8.36 -32.05 -0.63
C PRO A 400 8.41 -32.92 0.64
N ASP A 401 7.36 -33.69 0.88
CA ASP A 401 7.27 -34.58 2.04
C ASP A 401 8.39 -35.64 2.03
N GLY A 402 8.94 -35.92 3.19
CA GLY A 402 9.96 -36.97 3.36
C GLY A 402 11.34 -36.63 2.79
N THR A 403 11.59 -35.34 2.47
CA THR A 403 12.87 -34.94 1.86
C THR A 403 13.75 -34.07 2.77
N LEU A 404 13.19 -33.44 3.80
CA LEU A 404 13.95 -32.63 4.76
C LEU A 404 13.50 -32.94 6.18
N PHE A 405 14.48 -33.26 7.02
CA PHE A 405 14.24 -33.61 8.42
C PHE A 405 15.11 -32.75 9.34
N VAL A 406 14.54 -32.35 10.48
CA VAL A 406 15.25 -31.75 11.61
C VAL A 406 15.09 -32.67 12.81
N ASP A 407 16.22 -33.14 13.35
CA ASP A 407 16.28 -34.15 14.43
C ASP A 407 15.43 -35.40 14.15
N GLY A 408 15.45 -35.86 12.88
CA GLY A 408 14.72 -37.04 12.40
C GLY A 408 13.21 -36.84 12.22
N LYS A 409 12.68 -35.64 12.47
CA LYS A 409 11.28 -35.29 12.17
C LYS A 409 11.18 -34.54 10.85
N ASP A 410 10.25 -34.97 9.99
CA ASP A 410 9.96 -34.25 8.74
C ASP A 410 9.49 -32.83 9.06
N VAL A 411 10.08 -31.83 8.39
CA VAL A 411 9.75 -30.41 8.59
C VAL A 411 8.29 -30.08 8.26
N ASN A 412 7.60 -30.91 7.48
CA ASN A 412 6.16 -30.80 7.21
C ASN A 412 5.28 -31.43 8.31
N GLY A 413 5.86 -32.23 9.19
CA GLY A 413 5.21 -32.87 10.34
C GLY A 413 5.33 -32.10 11.65
N VAL A 414 6.00 -30.94 11.63
CA VAL A 414 6.16 -30.05 12.79
C VAL A 414 5.82 -28.61 12.40
N SER A 415 5.53 -27.74 13.41
CA SER A 415 5.16 -26.35 13.12
C SER A 415 6.34 -25.57 12.53
N ILE A 416 6.04 -24.71 11.54
CA ILE A 416 7.01 -23.78 10.95
C ILE A 416 7.63 -22.89 12.03
N HIS A 417 6.82 -22.49 12.99
CA HIS A 417 7.26 -21.65 14.09
C HIS A 417 8.38 -22.33 14.89
N SER A 418 8.20 -23.61 15.27
CA SER A 418 9.19 -24.36 16.05
C SER A 418 10.49 -24.62 15.28
N VAL A 419 10.40 -24.90 13.97
CA VAL A 419 11.59 -25.04 13.11
C VAL A 419 12.37 -23.73 13.04
N ARG A 420 11.68 -22.59 12.83
CA ARG A 420 12.32 -21.28 12.79
C ARG A 420 12.85 -20.84 14.15
N GLN A 421 12.22 -21.25 15.24
CA GLN A 421 12.76 -21.01 16.58
C GLN A 421 14.05 -21.80 16.82
N ALA A 422 14.17 -22.99 16.28
CA ALA A 422 15.38 -23.80 16.36
C ALA A 422 16.55 -23.25 15.50
N CYS A 423 16.31 -22.28 14.62
CA CYS A 423 17.30 -21.68 13.73
C CYS A 423 17.56 -20.21 14.06
N ALA A 424 18.83 -19.81 14.14
CA ALA A 424 19.27 -18.43 14.00
C ALA A 424 19.84 -18.23 12.60
N TYR A 425 19.49 -17.16 11.92
CA TYR A 425 19.85 -16.94 10.51
C TYR A 425 20.40 -15.55 10.25
N VAL A 426 21.50 -15.50 9.52
CA VAL A 426 22.09 -14.28 8.99
C VAL A 426 22.04 -14.36 7.46
N PRO A 427 21.18 -13.57 6.80
CA PRO A 427 21.05 -13.60 5.34
C PRO A 427 22.25 -12.94 4.65
N GLN A 428 22.42 -13.25 3.38
CA GLN A 428 23.43 -12.62 2.52
C GLN A 428 23.23 -11.10 2.43
N GLU A 429 21.98 -10.64 2.22
CA GLU A 429 21.62 -9.23 2.28
C GLU A 429 21.17 -8.87 3.70
N ASN A 430 22.03 -8.17 4.42
CA ASN A 430 21.78 -7.81 5.81
C ASN A 430 20.78 -6.65 5.91
N PHE A 431 19.63 -6.91 6.53
CA PHE A 431 18.60 -5.92 6.78
C PHE A 431 18.60 -5.47 8.25
N LEU A 432 18.73 -4.15 8.46
CA LEU A 432 18.57 -3.52 9.76
C LEU A 432 17.36 -2.58 9.72
N PHE A 433 16.56 -2.65 10.77
CA PHE A 433 15.40 -1.79 10.94
C PHE A 433 15.82 -0.36 11.30
N SER A 434 14.97 0.62 10.97
CA SER A 434 15.14 2.00 11.40
C SER A 434 14.79 2.13 12.88
N ASP A 435 15.71 1.64 13.73
CA ASP A 435 15.59 1.57 15.18
C ASP A 435 17.00 1.64 15.79
N THR A 436 17.12 1.59 17.11
CA THR A 436 18.41 1.58 17.80
C THR A 436 19.24 0.34 17.44
N ILE A 437 20.56 0.43 17.60
CA ILE A 437 21.45 -0.73 17.44
C ILE A 437 21.09 -1.82 18.46
N ALA A 438 20.79 -1.43 19.70
CA ALA A 438 20.35 -2.35 20.75
C ALA A 438 19.11 -3.16 20.31
N HIS A 439 18.05 -2.50 19.85
CA HIS A 439 16.83 -3.16 19.38
C HIS A 439 17.07 -4.02 18.13
N ASN A 440 17.97 -3.59 17.23
CA ASN A 440 18.35 -4.39 16.08
C ASN A 440 19.06 -5.69 16.48
N ILE A 441 19.93 -5.67 17.48
CA ILE A 441 20.58 -6.88 18.00
C ILE A 441 19.57 -7.75 18.75
N ALA A 442 18.73 -7.14 19.59
CA ALA A 442 17.71 -7.84 20.40
C ALA A 442 16.50 -8.35 19.61
N PHE A 443 16.39 -8.06 18.31
CA PHE A 443 15.19 -8.33 17.49
C PHE A 443 14.64 -9.77 17.59
N GLY A 444 15.48 -10.75 17.85
CA GLY A 444 15.10 -12.18 17.95
C GLY A 444 14.81 -12.66 19.37
N VAL A 445 14.93 -11.79 20.41
CA VAL A 445 14.82 -12.15 21.83
C VAL A 445 14.10 -11.03 22.58
N ASP A 446 12.90 -11.32 23.13
CA ASP A 446 12.06 -10.30 23.75
C ASP A 446 12.63 -9.75 25.07
N ASP A 447 13.32 -10.58 25.87
CA ASP A 447 13.79 -10.25 27.23
C ASP A 447 15.34 -10.13 27.27
N ALA A 448 15.98 -9.61 26.21
CA ALA A 448 17.43 -9.45 26.17
C ALA A 448 17.91 -8.36 27.12
N THR A 449 18.88 -8.69 28.00
CA THR A 449 19.51 -7.70 28.87
C THR A 449 20.57 -6.88 28.10
N PRO A 450 20.91 -5.65 28.56
CA PRO A 450 22.02 -4.88 27.95
C PRO A 450 23.35 -5.67 27.94
N GLU A 451 23.62 -6.47 28.96
CA GLU A 451 24.80 -7.31 29.06
C GLU A 451 24.79 -8.44 28.02
N ASP A 452 23.63 -9.02 27.72
CA ASP A 452 23.49 -10.03 26.67
C ASP A 452 23.75 -9.42 25.29
N ILE A 453 23.21 -8.22 25.03
CA ILE A 453 23.42 -7.47 23.80
C ILE A 453 24.90 -7.13 23.62
N GLU A 454 25.57 -6.64 24.67
CA GLU A 454 26.99 -6.30 24.62
C GLU A 454 27.84 -7.55 24.38
N ARG A 455 27.52 -8.68 25.05
CA ARG A 455 28.18 -9.97 24.84
C ARG A 455 28.05 -10.45 23.40
N ALA A 456 26.85 -10.38 22.82
CA ALA A 456 26.62 -10.75 21.43
C ALA A 456 27.37 -9.85 20.45
N ALA A 457 27.39 -8.54 20.71
CA ALA A 457 28.18 -7.59 19.93
C ALA A 457 29.68 -7.85 20.01
N SER A 458 30.20 -8.26 21.19
CA SER A 458 31.59 -8.65 21.38
C SER A 458 31.95 -9.91 20.61
N LEU A 459 31.08 -10.92 20.61
CA LEU A 459 31.27 -12.15 19.82
C LEU A 459 31.30 -11.88 18.32
N ALA A 460 30.53 -10.92 17.84
CA ALA A 460 30.50 -10.48 16.43
C ALA A 460 31.58 -9.43 16.09
N ASP A 461 32.49 -9.12 17.00
CA ASP A 461 33.56 -8.13 16.83
C ASP A 461 33.06 -6.72 16.41
N VAL A 462 31.89 -6.30 16.91
CA VAL A 462 31.30 -4.99 16.58
C VAL A 462 31.13 -4.06 17.78
N ARG A 463 31.34 -4.56 19.01
CA ARG A 463 31.15 -3.82 20.25
C ARG A 463 31.90 -2.48 20.25
N ASP A 464 33.19 -2.49 19.95
CA ASP A 464 34.03 -1.29 20.02
C ASP A 464 33.56 -0.25 18.99
N ASN A 465 33.17 -0.67 17.79
CA ASN A 465 32.57 0.23 16.82
C ASN A 465 31.23 0.86 17.29
N ILE A 466 30.43 0.09 18.06
CA ILE A 466 29.17 0.60 18.61
C ILE A 466 29.45 1.63 19.72
N VAL A 467 30.42 1.37 20.58
CA VAL A 467 30.78 2.27 21.69
C VAL A 467 31.34 3.60 21.16
N ASP A 468 32.02 3.59 20.00
CA ASP A 468 32.54 4.79 19.34
C ASP A 468 31.48 5.70 18.75
N PHE A 469 30.24 5.23 18.57
CA PHE A 469 29.12 6.10 18.16
C PHE A 469 28.74 7.04 19.32
N LYS A 470 28.29 8.25 18.97
CA LYS A 470 27.92 9.28 19.95
C LYS A 470 26.94 8.79 21.01
N ASP A 471 25.94 8.01 20.58
CA ASP A 471 24.87 7.50 21.43
C ASP A 471 25.01 5.98 21.69
N GLY A 472 26.19 5.38 21.37
CA GLY A 472 26.48 3.98 21.59
C GLY A 472 25.41 3.04 21.03
N TYR A 473 24.91 2.14 21.88
CA TYR A 473 23.84 1.18 21.53
C TYR A 473 22.50 1.84 21.25
N GLU A 474 22.25 3.06 21.75
CA GLU A 474 21.03 3.84 21.49
C GLU A 474 21.09 4.61 20.16
N THR A 475 22.15 4.47 19.41
CA THR A 475 22.28 5.08 18.08
C THR A 475 21.18 4.53 17.17
N VAL A 476 20.33 5.42 16.67
CA VAL A 476 19.25 5.09 15.72
C VAL A 476 19.81 4.94 14.32
N LEU A 477 19.59 3.79 13.73
CA LEU A 477 19.97 3.50 12.35
C LEU A 477 18.92 4.09 11.39
N GLY A 478 19.35 4.73 10.31
CA GLY A 478 18.46 5.17 9.23
C GLY A 478 17.86 3.99 8.46
N GLU A 479 17.01 4.29 7.48
CA GLU A 479 16.39 3.26 6.64
C GLU A 479 17.42 2.26 6.10
N ARG A 480 17.16 0.97 6.29
CA ARG A 480 18.05 -0.13 5.92
C ARG A 480 19.48 0.01 6.47
N GLY A 481 19.67 0.71 7.60
CA GLY A 481 20.97 0.88 8.24
C GLY A 481 21.95 1.74 7.43
N VAL A 482 21.49 2.76 6.69
CA VAL A 482 22.35 3.64 5.86
C VAL A 482 23.47 4.32 6.66
N THR A 483 23.30 4.49 7.96
CA THR A 483 24.26 5.18 8.84
C THR A 483 25.51 4.36 9.20
N VAL A 484 25.54 3.07 8.92
CA VAL A 484 26.66 2.16 9.23
C VAL A 484 27.25 1.54 7.97
N SER A 485 28.55 1.19 8.01
CA SER A 485 29.24 0.53 6.89
C SER A 485 28.69 -0.88 6.62
N GLY A 486 28.93 -1.42 5.42
CA GLY A 486 28.51 -2.78 5.06
C GLY A 486 29.02 -3.84 6.05
N GLY A 487 30.28 -3.77 6.44
CA GLY A 487 30.86 -4.68 7.43
C GLY A 487 30.29 -4.50 8.84
N GLN A 488 29.91 -3.28 9.25
CA GLN A 488 29.21 -3.05 10.52
C GLN A 488 27.78 -3.62 10.49
N LYS A 489 27.03 -3.42 9.37
CA LYS A 489 25.70 -4.05 9.18
C LYS A 489 25.75 -5.57 9.33
N GLN A 490 26.74 -6.16 8.69
CA GLN A 490 26.94 -7.60 8.71
C GLN A 490 27.20 -8.10 10.13
N ARG A 491 28.12 -7.45 10.86
CA ARG A 491 28.45 -7.81 12.23
C ARG A 491 27.29 -7.59 13.21
N ILE A 492 26.49 -6.54 13.04
CA ILE A 492 25.26 -6.33 13.83
C ILE A 492 24.26 -7.46 13.56
N SER A 493 24.11 -7.90 12.31
CA SER A 493 23.25 -9.05 11.97
C SER A 493 23.76 -10.36 12.54
N ILE A 494 25.09 -10.56 12.59
CA ILE A 494 25.70 -11.71 13.26
C ILE A 494 25.43 -11.65 14.77
N ALA A 495 25.60 -10.48 15.41
CA ALA A 495 25.29 -10.29 16.83
C ALA A 495 23.82 -10.63 17.14
N ARG A 496 22.84 -10.19 16.28
CA ARG A 496 21.41 -10.57 16.37
C ARG A 496 21.22 -12.09 16.38
N ALA A 497 21.88 -12.80 15.48
CA ALA A 497 21.76 -14.25 15.38
C ALA A 497 22.42 -14.97 16.57
N LEU A 498 23.56 -14.48 17.04
CA LEU A 498 24.26 -15.03 18.21
C LEU A 498 23.49 -14.81 19.51
N LEU A 499 22.82 -13.67 19.66
CA LEU A 499 21.98 -13.39 20.82
C LEU A 499 20.82 -14.39 20.95
N LYS A 500 20.21 -14.80 19.82
CA LYS A 500 19.14 -15.80 19.81
C LYS A 500 19.59 -17.17 20.33
N ASP A 501 20.86 -17.47 20.23
CA ASP A 501 21.53 -18.69 20.73
C ASP A 501 20.82 -20.02 20.37
N ALA A 502 20.21 -20.08 19.20
CA ALA A 502 19.45 -21.24 18.71
C ALA A 502 20.34 -22.47 18.51
N PRO A 503 19.79 -23.73 18.57
CA PRO A 503 20.53 -24.96 18.30
C PRO A 503 21.22 -25.00 16.93
N ILE A 504 20.59 -24.41 15.91
CA ILE A 504 21.11 -24.30 14.54
C ILE A 504 21.43 -22.84 14.25
N LEU A 505 22.67 -22.52 13.87
CA LEU A 505 23.05 -21.22 13.33
C LEU A 505 23.35 -21.35 11.85
N VAL A 506 22.74 -20.49 11.05
CA VAL A 506 22.98 -20.42 9.60
C VAL A 506 23.55 -19.06 9.25
N LEU A 507 24.70 -19.04 8.63
CA LEU A 507 25.41 -17.86 8.13
C LEU A 507 25.50 -17.96 6.61
N ASP A 508 24.70 -17.16 5.88
CA ASP A 508 24.68 -17.17 4.42
C ASP A 508 25.53 -16.03 3.87
N ASP A 509 26.75 -16.36 3.44
CA ASP A 509 27.78 -15.42 2.92
C ASP A 509 27.99 -14.17 3.79
N SER A 510 27.74 -14.34 5.09
CA SER A 510 27.61 -13.25 6.04
C SER A 510 28.93 -12.79 6.67
N VAL A 511 30.08 -13.29 6.21
CA VAL A 511 31.42 -12.83 6.63
C VAL A 511 32.24 -12.29 5.46
N SER A 512 31.69 -12.22 4.26
CA SER A 512 32.42 -11.80 3.04
C SER A 512 32.70 -10.29 2.95
N ALA A 513 31.91 -9.45 3.64
CA ALA A 513 32.05 -7.99 3.59
C ALA A 513 32.94 -7.42 4.71
N VAL A 514 33.58 -8.28 5.52
CA VAL A 514 34.55 -7.86 6.54
C VAL A 514 35.97 -8.18 6.10
N ASP A 515 36.96 -7.48 6.69
CA ASP A 515 38.37 -7.78 6.43
C ASP A 515 38.79 -9.13 7.01
N ALA A 516 39.86 -9.73 6.47
CA ALA A 516 40.31 -11.08 6.84
C ALA A 516 40.67 -11.24 8.33
N LYS A 517 41.12 -10.17 9.01
CA LYS A 517 41.41 -10.20 10.43
C LYS A 517 40.14 -10.31 11.26
N THR A 518 39.15 -9.47 10.95
CA THR A 518 37.82 -9.49 11.59
C THR A 518 37.09 -10.80 11.32
N GLU A 519 37.13 -11.33 10.06
CA GLU A 519 36.59 -12.63 9.71
C GLU A 519 37.15 -13.75 10.60
N LYS A 520 38.48 -13.80 10.77
CA LYS A 520 39.13 -14.79 11.62
C LYS A 520 38.68 -14.69 13.07
N ILE A 521 38.60 -13.46 13.63
CA ILE A 521 38.12 -13.24 15.00
C ILE A 521 36.70 -13.77 15.19
N ILE A 522 35.79 -13.46 14.23
CA ILE A 522 34.40 -13.93 14.27
C ILE A 522 34.35 -15.46 14.22
N LEU A 523 35.09 -16.11 13.30
CA LEU A 523 35.12 -17.56 13.18
C LEU A 523 35.67 -18.25 14.43
N ASP A 524 36.73 -17.69 15.05
CA ASP A 524 37.30 -18.19 16.31
C ASP A 524 36.31 -18.04 17.47
N ASN A 525 35.61 -16.92 17.55
CA ASN A 525 34.56 -16.69 18.54
C ASN A 525 33.37 -17.65 18.34
N LEU A 526 32.94 -17.88 17.09
CA LEU A 526 31.90 -18.84 16.76
C LEU A 526 32.27 -20.25 17.18
N LYS A 527 33.49 -20.71 16.86
CA LYS A 527 34.00 -22.03 17.26
C LYS A 527 33.96 -22.25 18.77
N LYS A 528 34.24 -21.22 19.56
CA LYS A 528 34.23 -21.29 21.03
C LYS A 528 32.81 -21.21 21.59
N SER A 529 32.02 -20.23 21.16
CA SER A 529 30.69 -19.97 21.71
C SER A 529 29.63 -20.99 21.24
N ARG A 530 29.87 -21.66 20.10
CA ARG A 530 28.94 -22.62 19.50
C ARG A 530 29.35 -24.08 19.70
N ALA A 531 30.30 -24.36 20.58
CA ALA A 531 30.71 -25.73 20.86
C ALA A 531 29.53 -26.63 21.25
N GLY A 532 29.31 -27.73 20.51
CA GLY A 532 28.16 -28.63 20.71
C GLY A 532 26.83 -28.18 20.08
N LYS A 533 26.80 -27.04 19.36
CA LYS A 533 25.63 -26.56 18.60
C LYS A 533 25.95 -26.56 17.10
N THR A 534 24.96 -26.87 16.28
CA THR A 534 25.13 -26.97 14.83
C THR A 534 25.33 -25.59 14.20
N THR A 535 26.32 -25.49 13.32
CA THR A 535 26.60 -24.26 12.59
C THR A 535 26.74 -24.56 11.10
N LEU A 536 25.92 -23.92 10.26
CA LEU A 536 26.01 -23.96 8.80
C LEU A 536 26.60 -22.64 8.31
N LEU A 537 27.70 -22.74 7.59
CA LEU A 537 28.39 -21.58 7.01
C LEU A 537 28.40 -21.72 5.48
N ILE A 538 27.60 -20.90 4.81
CA ILE A 538 27.67 -20.78 3.36
C ILE A 538 28.73 -19.73 3.05
N ALA A 539 29.73 -20.10 2.25
CA ALA A 539 30.78 -19.19 1.87
C ALA A 539 31.18 -19.34 0.40
N HIS A 540 31.67 -18.26 -0.15
CA HIS A 540 32.31 -18.23 -1.46
C HIS A 540 33.84 -18.49 -1.37
N ARG A 541 34.45 -18.23 -0.20
CA ARG A 541 35.88 -18.44 0.04
C ARG A 541 36.11 -19.76 0.78
N ILE A 542 37.07 -20.53 0.28
CA ILE A 542 37.43 -21.81 0.91
C ILE A 542 38.11 -21.56 2.27
N SER A 543 38.92 -20.51 2.40
CA SER A 543 39.58 -20.12 3.67
C SER A 543 38.62 -19.95 4.83
N THR A 544 37.35 -19.59 4.55
CA THR A 544 36.30 -19.41 5.56
C THR A 544 35.79 -20.74 6.12
N VAL A 545 35.87 -21.84 5.34
CA VAL A 545 35.26 -23.14 5.66
C VAL A 545 36.27 -24.27 5.84
N GLU A 546 37.54 -24.11 5.47
CA GLU A 546 38.53 -25.19 5.49
C GLU A 546 38.77 -25.77 6.90
N GLY A 547 38.60 -24.95 7.95
CA GLY A 547 38.75 -25.36 9.34
C GLY A 547 37.50 -25.95 10.01
N LEU A 548 36.41 -26.21 9.25
CA LEU A 548 35.19 -26.80 9.75
C LEU A 548 35.21 -28.33 9.71
N ASP A 549 34.32 -28.97 10.49
CA ASP A 549 34.27 -30.44 10.62
C ASP A 549 33.95 -31.13 9.29
N LYS A 550 33.13 -30.50 8.45
CA LYS A 550 32.63 -31.05 7.21
C LYS A 550 32.36 -29.96 6.18
N ILE A 551 32.63 -30.23 4.94
CA ILE A 551 32.30 -29.37 3.80
C ILE A 551 31.37 -30.15 2.87
N ILE A 552 30.31 -29.48 2.39
CA ILE A 552 29.39 -29.92 1.36
C ILE A 552 29.70 -29.10 0.11
N PHE A 553 30.19 -29.77 -0.93
CA PHE A 553 30.49 -29.13 -2.20
C PHE A 553 29.32 -29.31 -3.16
N LEU A 554 28.76 -28.19 -3.60
CA LEU A 554 27.62 -28.10 -4.53
C LEU A 554 28.08 -27.64 -5.90
N GLU A 555 27.67 -28.37 -6.94
CA GLU A 555 27.84 -27.96 -8.34
C GLU A 555 26.56 -28.25 -9.12
N ASP A 556 26.10 -27.26 -9.91
CA ASP A 556 24.90 -27.34 -10.77
C ASP A 556 23.63 -27.92 -10.09
N GLY A 557 23.44 -27.59 -8.84
CA GLY A 557 22.30 -28.02 -8.02
C GLY A 557 22.42 -29.44 -7.47
N ARG A 558 23.61 -30.03 -7.45
CA ARG A 558 23.87 -31.38 -6.92
C ARG A 558 24.96 -31.35 -5.85
N VAL A 559 24.92 -32.32 -4.95
CA VAL A 559 26.01 -32.55 -4.00
C VAL A 559 27.05 -33.44 -4.71
N GLU A 560 28.18 -32.83 -5.04
CA GLU A 560 29.29 -33.57 -5.69
C GLU A 560 30.16 -34.30 -4.68
N ALA A 561 30.42 -33.68 -3.52
CA ALA A 561 31.25 -34.29 -2.49
C ALA A 561 30.90 -33.81 -1.10
N VAL A 562 31.09 -34.66 -0.08
CA VAL A 562 30.89 -34.38 1.34
C VAL A 562 32.05 -34.93 2.16
N GLY A 563 32.70 -34.11 2.98
CA GLY A 563 33.78 -34.54 3.88
C GLY A 563 34.62 -33.38 4.40
N PRO A 564 35.68 -33.65 5.20
CA PRO A 564 36.62 -32.65 5.62
C PRO A 564 37.44 -32.10 4.43
N HIS A 565 38.00 -30.89 4.58
CA HIS A 565 38.75 -30.18 3.56
C HIS A 565 39.83 -31.07 2.88
N ASP A 566 40.73 -31.70 3.67
CA ASP A 566 41.84 -32.47 3.16
C ASP A 566 41.39 -33.66 2.30
N ARG A 567 40.27 -34.29 2.70
CA ARG A 567 39.68 -35.41 1.93
C ARG A 567 39.11 -34.94 0.60
N LEU A 568 38.36 -33.84 0.60
CA LEU A 568 37.77 -33.27 -0.62
C LEU A 568 38.85 -32.77 -1.58
N TYR A 569 39.88 -32.11 -1.07
CA TYR A 569 41.02 -31.63 -1.85
C TYR A 569 41.74 -32.79 -2.57
N ALA A 570 41.87 -33.95 -1.89
CA ALA A 570 42.55 -35.12 -2.45
C ALA A 570 41.66 -35.92 -3.40
N SER A 571 40.31 -35.96 -3.22
CA SER A 571 39.41 -36.90 -3.90
C SER A 571 38.44 -36.28 -4.92
N CYS A 572 38.20 -34.94 -4.89
CA CYS A 572 37.27 -34.26 -5.77
C CYS A 572 38.01 -33.25 -6.67
N PRO A 573 38.17 -33.54 -7.97
CA PRO A 573 38.92 -32.69 -8.89
C PRO A 573 38.35 -31.29 -9.04
N GLU A 574 37.03 -31.14 -9.03
CA GLU A 574 36.33 -29.88 -9.16
C GLU A 574 36.54 -29.02 -7.92
N TYR A 575 36.52 -29.61 -6.72
CA TYR A 575 36.83 -28.93 -5.47
C TYR A 575 38.30 -28.50 -5.43
N HIS A 576 39.23 -29.39 -5.80
CA HIS A 576 40.65 -29.12 -5.91
C HIS A 576 40.92 -27.88 -6.81
N LYS A 577 40.35 -27.92 -8.02
CA LYS A 577 40.45 -26.79 -8.97
C LYS A 577 39.94 -25.47 -8.40
N MET A 578 38.83 -25.51 -7.66
CA MET A 578 38.26 -24.32 -7.03
C MET A 578 39.19 -23.76 -5.96
N VAL A 579 39.78 -24.62 -5.12
CA VAL A 579 40.76 -24.24 -4.09
C VAL A 579 41.98 -23.59 -4.72
N ASP A 580 42.56 -24.22 -5.75
CA ASP A 580 43.77 -23.69 -6.40
C ASP A 580 43.54 -22.36 -7.11
N LEU A 581 42.38 -22.21 -7.76
CA LEU A 581 42.00 -20.92 -8.36
C LEU A 581 41.90 -19.80 -7.32
N GLN A 582 41.29 -20.06 -6.17
CA GLN A 582 41.17 -19.06 -5.11
C GLN A 582 42.54 -18.73 -4.48
N LYS A 583 43.41 -19.72 -4.29
CA LYS A 583 44.79 -19.46 -3.83
C LYS A 583 45.57 -18.57 -4.78
N LEU A 584 45.42 -18.83 -6.10
CA LEU A 584 46.08 -18.00 -7.12
C LEU A 584 45.52 -16.55 -7.14
N GLU A 585 44.20 -16.40 -6.96
CA GLU A 585 43.56 -15.07 -6.86
C GLU A 585 44.07 -14.29 -5.64
N ASP A 586 44.22 -14.96 -4.48
CA ASP A 586 44.74 -14.37 -3.26
C ASP A 586 46.24 -13.97 -3.40
N GLU A 587 47.07 -14.79 -4.06
CA GLU A 587 48.46 -14.51 -4.35
C GLU A 587 48.65 -13.31 -5.30
N VAL A 588 47.83 -13.25 -6.37
CA VAL A 588 47.87 -12.15 -7.35
C VAL A 588 47.27 -10.87 -6.76
N GLY A 589 46.20 -10.98 -5.98
CA GLY A 589 45.56 -9.84 -5.30
C GLY A 589 46.37 -9.26 -4.16
N GLY A 590 47.16 -10.09 -3.44
CA GLY A 590 48.04 -9.66 -2.33
C GLY A 590 49.33 -9.00 -2.78
N GLY A 591 49.70 -9.08 -4.08
CA GLY A 591 50.91 -8.48 -4.62
C GLY A 591 50.83 -6.99 -4.97
N ASN A 592 49.68 -6.36 -4.80
CA ASN A 592 49.40 -4.93 -5.13
C ASN A 592 48.91 -4.09 -3.92
N ALA A 593 49.15 -4.51 -2.67
CA ALA A 593 48.83 -3.73 -1.47
C ALA A 593 50.08 -3.10 -0.83
#